data_f426c2cf83eda1133e2e15968c359a7f
#
_entry.id   f426c2cf83eda1133e2e15968c359a7f
#
_cell.length_a   1.000
_cell.length_b   1.000
_cell.length_c   1.000
_cell.angle_alpha   90.00
_cell.angle_beta   90.00
_cell.angle_gamma   90.00
#
_symmetry.space_group_name_H-M   'P 1'
#
loop_
_entity.id
_entity.type
_entity.pdbx_description
1 polymer ?
#
loop_
_entity_poly.entity_id
_entity_poly.type
_entity_poly.pdbx_seq_one_letter_code
_entity_poly.pdbx_strand_id
1 'polypeptide(L)' 'MAVSADLAKQLDKAYEDLSVTEILDAPVAAISGLSEGDAEKLAAAFNIKTVRDLGTSKYFRLAAALAELETLSK' A
#
# COMPACT_ATOMS: atom_id res chain seq x y z
N MET A 1 16.92 1.07 2.62
CA MET A 1 17.08 0.09 1.55
C MET A 1 15.90 0.18 0.59
N ALA A 2 16.16 0.23 -0.70
CA ALA A 2 15.11 0.30 -1.70
C ALA A 2 14.40 -1.05 -1.83
N VAL A 3 13.14 -1.01 -2.26
CA VAL A 3 12.37 -2.24 -2.53
C VAL A 3 12.92 -2.95 -3.76
N SER A 4 12.60 -4.24 -3.88
CA SER A 4 13.01 -5.02 -5.05
C SER A 4 12.38 -4.45 -6.33
N ALA A 5 12.97 -4.81 -7.49
CA ALA A 5 12.47 -4.36 -8.78
C ALA A 5 11.01 -4.77 -9.02
N ASP A 6 10.60 -5.95 -8.52
CA ASP A 6 9.22 -6.42 -8.69
C ASP A 6 8.23 -5.58 -7.90
N LEU A 7 8.58 -5.20 -6.67
CA LEU A 7 7.73 -4.33 -5.86
C LEU A 7 7.76 -2.90 -6.38
N ALA A 8 8.90 -2.43 -6.88
CA ALA A 8 9.01 -1.08 -7.43
C ALA A 8 8.05 -0.84 -8.58
N LYS A 9 7.74 -1.87 -9.37
CA LYS A 9 6.78 -1.77 -10.48
C LYS A 9 5.35 -1.50 -10.00
N GLN A 10 5.07 -1.74 -8.74
CA GLN A 10 3.76 -1.49 -8.13
C GLN A 10 3.63 -0.06 -7.61
N LEU A 11 4.68 0.76 -7.78
CA LEU A 11 4.72 2.14 -7.31
C LEU A 11 4.78 3.10 -8.48
N ASP A 12 4.31 4.33 -8.26
CA ASP A 12 4.52 5.40 -9.23
C ASP A 12 6.02 5.68 -9.32
N LYS A 13 6.49 6.07 -10.51
CA LYS A 13 7.92 6.25 -10.79
C LYS A 13 8.63 7.16 -9.79
N ALA A 14 7.93 8.17 -9.27
CA ALA A 14 8.52 9.10 -8.32
C ALA A 14 8.97 8.41 -7.03
N TYR A 15 8.46 7.22 -6.74
CA TYR A 15 8.71 6.52 -5.49
C TYR A 15 9.54 5.25 -5.62
N GLU A 16 9.89 4.84 -6.84
CA GLU A 16 10.59 3.58 -7.08
C GLU A 16 11.96 3.48 -6.42
N ASP A 17 12.67 4.60 -6.31
CA ASP A 17 14.03 4.64 -5.78
C ASP A 17 14.12 5.01 -4.30
N LEU A 18 13.00 5.15 -3.62
CA LEU A 18 12.96 5.51 -2.21
C LEU A 18 13.21 4.28 -1.33
N SER A 19 13.66 4.53 -0.10
CA SER A 19 13.76 3.47 0.89
C SER A 19 12.36 2.97 1.28
N VAL A 20 12.30 1.79 1.90
CA VAL A 20 11.03 1.24 2.37
C VAL A 20 10.36 2.19 3.36
N THR A 21 11.13 2.77 4.29
CA THR A 21 10.58 3.72 5.26
C THR A 21 9.99 4.95 4.58
N GLU A 22 10.69 5.50 3.59
CA GLU A 22 10.21 6.65 2.85
C GLU A 22 8.93 6.35 2.08
N ILE A 23 8.86 5.17 1.48
CA ILE A 23 7.66 4.73 0.74
C ILE A 23 6.48 4.56 1.71
N LEU A 24 6.70 3.98 2.88
CA LEU A 24 5.65 3.80 3.87
C LEU A 24 5.08 5.13 4.36
N ASP A 25 5.90 6.17 4.40
CA ASP A 25 5.46 7.50 4.83
C ASP A 25 4.87 8.33 3.68
N ALA A 26 4.90 7.81 2.46
CA ALA A 26 4.32 8.47 1.29
C ALA A 26 2.79 8.34 1.28
N PRO A 27 2.08 9.23 0.55
CA PRO A 27 0.63 9.10 0.39
C PRO A 27 0.25 7.78 -0.27
N VAL A 28 -0.95 7.28 -0.02
CA VAL A 28 -1.42 6.02 -0.62
C VAL A 28 -1.42 6.08 -2.15
N ALA A 29 -1.56 7.26 -2.73
CA ALA A 29 -1.49 7.42 -4.19
C ALA A 29 -0.12 7.07 -4.78
N ALA A 30 0.91 6.89 -3.94
CA ALA A 30 2.20 6.38 -4.39
C ALA A 30 2.10 4.95 -4.95
N ILE A 31 1.09 4.21 -4.54
CA ILE A 31 0.84 2.87 -5.08
C ILE A 31 0.21 3.02 -6.46
N SER A 32 0.84 2.41 -7.47
CA SER A 32 0.36 2.48 -8.83
C SER A 32 -1.06 1.92 -8.92
N GLY A 33 -1.96 2.65 -9.56
CA GLY A 33 -3.36 2.27 -9.67
C GLY A 33 -4.28 2.92 -8.66
N LEU A 34 -3.74 3.54 -7.60
CA LEU A 34 -4.55 4.31 -6.64
C LEU A 34 -4.50 5.79 -7.02
N SER A 35 -5.66 6.35 -7.36
CA SER A 35 -5.78 7.75 -7.73
C SER A 35 -5.88 8.65 -6.50
N GLU A 36 -5.78 9.96 -6.73
CA GLU A 36 -6.01 10.94 -5.67
C GLU A 36 -7.43 10.85 -5.12
N GLY A 37 -8.42 10.56 -5.97
CA GLY A 37 -9.79 10.34 -5.52
C GLY A 37 -9.93 9.13 -4.62
N ASP A 38 -9.22 8.05 -4.92
CA ASP A 38 -9.18 6.85 -4.07
C ASP A 38 -8.55 7.18 -2.72
N ALA A 39 -7.46 7.96 -2.74
CA ALA A 39 -6.79 8.38 -1.52
C ALA A 39 -7.70 9.23 -0.63
N GLU A 40 -8.48 10.13 -1.22
CA GLU A 40 -9.44 10.95 -0.49
C GLU A 40 -10.51 10.11 0.17
N LYS A 41 -11.00 9.09 -0.53
CA LYS A 41 -12.04 8.19 0.00
C LYS A 41 -11.50 7.35 1.16
N LEU A 42 -10.28 6.87 1.05
CA LEU A 42 -9.65 6.10 2.14
C LEU A 42 -9.42 6.98 3.37
N ALA A 43 -9.01 8.22 3.18
CA ALA A 43 -8.84 9.15 4.28
C ALA A 43 -10.18 9.46 4.96
N ALA A 44 -11.23 9.66 4.19
CA ALA A 44 -12.55 9.99 4.71
C ALA A 44 -13.19 8.81 5.44
N ALA A 45 -13.06 7.60 4.89
CA ALA A 45 -13.73 6.42 5.43
C ALA A 45 -12.98 5.78 6.60
N PHE A 46 -11.65 5.73 6.55
CA PHE A 46 -10.83 4.98 7.51
C PHE A 46 -9.67 5.77 8.10
N ASN A 47 -9.57 7.04 7.79
CA ASN A 47 -8.43 7.89 8.22
C ASN A 47 -7.09 7.34 7.73
N ILE A 48 -7.08 6.73 6.56
CA ILE A 48 -5.87 6.18 5.94
C ILE A 48 -5.31 7.21 4.98
N LYS A 49 -4.10 7.71 5.24
CA LYS A 49 -3.47 8.76 4.45
C LYS A 49 -2.16 8.31 3.81
N THR A 50 -1.42 7.44 4.47
CA THR A 50 -0.11 6.98 3.99
C THR A 50 -0.16 5.50 3.66
N VAL A 51 0.88 5.04 2.93
CA VAL A 51 1.05 3.60 2.64
C VAL A 51 1.11 2.82 3.96
N ARG A 52 1.81 3.37 4.97
CA ARG A 52 1.90 2.75 6.29
C ARG A 52 0.53 2.58 6.92
N ASP A 53 -0.30 3.62 6.88
CA ASP A 53 -1.66 3.57 7.45
C ASP A 53 -2.47 2.44 6.81
N LEU A 54 -2.38 2.31 5.48
CA LEU A 54 -3.08 1.27 4.75
C LEU A 54 -2.59 -0.11 5.17
N GLY A 55 -1.27 -0.29 5.20
CA GLY A 55 -0.65 -1.59 5.51
C GLY A 55 -0.82 -2.03 6.96
N THR A 56 -1.05 -1.11 7.88
CA THR A 56 -1.24 -1.42 9.30
C THR A 56 -2.70 -1.40 9.73
N SER A 57 -3.63 -1.10 8.83
CA SER A 57 -5.05 -1.13 9.12
C SER A 57 -5.50 -2.56 9.40
N LYS A 58 -6.15 -2.79 10.55
CA LYS A 58 -6.57 -4.13 10.96
C LYS A 58 -7.54 -4.77 9.96
N TYR A 59 -8.39 -3.98 9.34
CA TYR A 59 -9.37 -4.52 8.39
C TYR A 59 -8.71 -5.03 7.13
N PHE A 60 -7.80 -4.26 6.56
CA PHE A 60 -7.09 -4.65 5.34
C PHE A 60 -6.10 -5.77 5.61
N ARG A 61 -5.44 -5.76 6.76
CA ARG A 61 -4.51 -6.82 7.16
C ARG A 61 -5.23 -8.15 7.34
N LEU A 62 -6.38 -8.14 8.01
CA LEU A 62 -7.17 -9.35 8.20
C LEU A 62 -7.65 -9.91 6.86
N ALA A 63 -8.19 -9.04 6.00
CA ALA A 63 -8.67 -9.47 4.70
C ALA A 63 -7.54 -10.05 3.85
N ALA A 64 -6.38 -9.40 3.84
CA ALA A 64 -5.22 -9.89 3.09
C ALA A 64 -4.74 -11.23 3.63
N ALA A 65 -4.71 -11.39 4.95
CA ALA A 65 -4.29 -12.64 5.58
C ALA A 65 -5.24 -13.79 5.23
N LEU A 66 -6.54 -13.53 5.22
CA LEU A 66 -7.53 -14.55 4.86
C LEU A 66 -7.40 -14.95 3.40
N ALA A 67 -7.18 -14.00 2.50
CA ALA A 67 -6.99 -14.29 1.08
C ALA A 67 -5.72 -15.13 0.86
N GLU A 68 -4.65 -14.81 1.57
CA GLU A 68 -3.40 -15.57 1.53
C GLU A 68 -3.61 -16.99 2.02
N LEU A 69 -4.35 -17.14 3.13
CA LEU A 69 -4.62 -18.45 3.70
C LEU A 69 -5.38 -19.35 2.73
N GLU A 70 -6.36 -18.82 2.02
CA GLU A 70 -7.08 -19.57 1.01
C GLU A 70 -6.14 -20.04 -0.09
N THR A 71 -5.27 -19.16 -0.57
CA THR A 71 -4.30 -19.49 -1.62
C THR A 71 -3.39 -20.64 -1.18
N LEU A 72 -2.92 -20.59 0.07
CA LEU A 72 -2.02 -21.63 0.61
C LEU A 72 -2.74 -22.97 0.85
N SER A 73 -4.05 -22.94 1.01
CA SER A 73 -4.84 -24.14 1.30
C SER A 73 -5.27 -24.91 0.06
N LYS A 74 -5.06 -24.35 -1.11
CA LYS A 74 -5.45 -25.00 -2.38
C LYS A 74 -4.40 -25.96 -2.89
#